data_92c952c437a4e31aaf871c06de705b8b
#
_entry.id   92c952c437a4e31aaf871c06de705b8b
#
_cell.length_a   1.000
_cell.length_b   1.000
_cell.length_c   1.000
_cell.angle_alpha   90.00
_cell.angle_beta   90.00
_cell.angle_gamma   90.00
#
_symmetry.space_group_name_H-M   'P 1'
#
loop_
_entity.id
_entity.type
_entity.pdbx_description
1 polymer ?
#
loop_
_entity_poly.entity_id
_entity_poly.type
_entity_poly.pdbx_seq_one_letter_code
_entity_poly.pdbx_strand_id
1 'polypeptide(L)'
;MRLRRRLPFQPFAARGRFTVAAIIAMFALVSAVSIALSIRETSSSQHRATVVVVAGRQRTLAERYVREVMLVHSGAKANPALTAKLLRISSERLITGGEAPEVNGDDDATELPPATGLARRQLRQAQRLAHDLTATGSAWLGGRPLGRVPLAGKERIAITDPMRRLGVLAALTSNV
;
A
#
# COMPACT_ATOMS: atom_id res chain seq x y z
N MET A 1 93.45 -6.66 -4.01
CA MET A 1 92.38 -5.83 -3.34
C MET A 1 91.23 -5.75 -4.29
N ARG A 2 90.12 -6.53 -4.05
CA ARG A 2 88.88 -6.48 -4.86
C ARG A 2 87.75 -5.92 -4.04
N LEU A 3 87.36 -4.67 -4.30
CA LEU A 3 86.21 -4.00 -3.74
C LEU A 3 84.93 -4.62 -4.30
N ARG A 4 84.21 -5.39 -3.48
CA ARG A 4 82.82 -5.81 -3.75
C ARG A 4 81.88 -4.65 -3.53
N ARG A 5 81.40 -3.97 -4.56
CA ARG A 5 80.27 -3.07 -4.54
C ARG A 5 79.01 -3.84 -4.18
N ARG A 6 78.47 -3.68 -3.01
CA ARG A 6 77.11 -4.11 -2.65
C ARG A 6 76.12 -3.14 -3.26
N LEU A 7 75.34 -3.64 -4.24
CA LEU A 7 74.21 -2.94 -4.78
C LEU A 7 73.10 -2.88 -3.71
N PRO A 8 72.45 -1.72 -3.47
CA PRO A 8 71.34 -1.64 -2.54
C PRO A 8 70.13 -2.34 -3.18
N PHE A 9 69.68 -3.40 -2.54
CA PHE A 9 68.43 -4.06 -2.83
C PHE A 9 67.28 -3.11 -2.54
N GLN A 10 66.68 -2.51 -3.57
CA GLN A 10 65.51 -1.68 -3.42
C GLN A 10 64.26 -2.54 -3.10
N PRO A 11 63.45 -2.23 -2.09
CA PRO A 11 62.27 -2.99 -1.75
C PRO A 11 61.09 -2.61 -2.68
N PHE A 12 61.16 -2.98 -3.94
CA PHE A 12 60.05 -2.81 -4.90
C PHE A 12 58.84 -3.69 -4.59
N ALA A 13 58.98 -4.73 -3.76
CA ALA A 13 57.93 -5.69 -3.43
C ALA A 13 56.83 -5.15 -2.49
N ALA A 14 57.06 -4.06 -1.73
CA ALA A 14 56.06 -3.56 -0.78
C ALA A 14 54.96 -2.73 -1.46
N ARG A 15 55.30 -1.94 -2.49
CA ARG A 15 54.32 -1.07 -3.18
C ARG A 15 53.25 -1.86 -3.96
N GLY A 16 53.63 -2.97 -4.58
CA GLY A 16 52.70 -3.82 -5.36
C GLY A 16 51.64 -4.50 -4.48
N ARG A 17 51.97 -4.85 -3.24
CA ARG A 17 51.04 -5.50 -2.30
C ARG A 17 49.98 -4.52 -1.78
N PHE A 18 50.31 -3.25 -1.59
CA PHE A 18 49.37 -2.22 -1.20
C PHE A 18 48.38 -1.84 -2.31
N THR A 19 48.82 -1.80 -3.56
CA THR A 19 47.92 -1.54 -4.70
C THR A 19 46.94 -2.67 -4.93
N VAL A 20 47.35 -3.92 -4.85
CA VAL A 20 46.43 -5.07 -4.96
C VAL A 20 45.43 -5.10 -3.79
N ALA A 21 45.89 -4.90 -2.56
CA ALA A 21 45.01 -4.82 -1.40
C ALA A 21 43.98 -3.66 -1.49
N ALA A 22 44.41 -2.49 -1.99
CA ALA A 22 43.53 -1.35 -2.21
C ALA A 22 42.46 -1.64 -3.28
N ILE A 23 42.82 -2.30 -4.37
CA ILE A 23 41.87 -2.70 -5.43
C ILE A 23 40.86 -3.71 -4.89
N ILE A 24 41.31 -4.71 -4.12
CA ILE A 24 40.39 -5.69 -3.51
C ILE A 24 39.44 -5.03 -2.50
N ALA A 25 39.96 -4.12 -1.65
CA ALA A 25 39.14 -3.37 -0.69
C ALA A 25 38.12 -2.47 -1.38
N MET A 26 38.49 -1.80 -2.48
CA MET A 26 37.58 -0.97 -3.27
C MET A 26 36.50 -1.82 -3.92
N PHE A 27 36.86 -3.00 -4.46
CA PHE A 27 35.89 -3.91 -5.07
C PHE A 27 34.90 -4.48 -4.05
N ALA A 28 35.38 -4.83 -2.86
CA ALA A 28 34.54 -5.28 -1.75
C ALA A 28 33.57 -4.18 -1.28
N LEU A 29 34.05 -2.94 -1.22
CA LEU A 29 33.22 -1.79 -0.83
C LEU A 29 32.12 -1.49 -1.87
N VAL A 30 32.46 -1.50 -3.17
CA VAL A 30 31.49 -1.32 -4.24
C VAL A 30 30.45 -2.45 -4.23
N SER A 31 30.89 -3.70 -4.04
CA SER A 31 29.98 -4.84 -3.94
C SER A 31 29.04 -4.73 -2.74
N ALA A 32 29.54 -4.33 -1.58
CA ALA A 32 28.73 -4.14 -0.38
C ALA A 32 27.70 -3.04 -0.57
N VAL A 33 28.06 -1.92 -1.19
CA VAL A 33 27.13 -0.82 -1.51
C VAL A 33 26.08 -1.29 -2.50
N SER A 34 26.45 -2.02 -3.55
CA SER A 34 25.52 -2.56 -4.55
C SER A 34 24.51 -3.50 -3.91
N ILE A 35 24.96 -4.41 -3.05
CA ILE A 35 24.09 -5.34 -2.31
C ILE A 35 23.13 -4.56 -1.40
N ALA A 36 23.62 -3.57 -0.66
CA ALA A 36 22.80 -2.75 0.23
C ALA A 36 21.71 -1.97 -0.53
N LEU A 37 22.05 -1.42 -1.70
CA LEU A 37 21.09 -0.74 -2.58
C LEU A 37 20.06 -1.72 -3.14
N SER A 38 20.47 -2.90 -3.60
CA SER A 38 19.56 -3.93 -4.12
C SER A 38 18.57 -4.43 -3.07
N ILE A 39 19.03 -4.64 -1.83
CA ILE A 39 18.15 -5.02 -0.71
C ILE A 39 17.12 -3.91 -0.44
N ARG A 40 17.55 -2.65 -0.47
CA ARG A 40 16.67 -1.50 -0.23
C ARG A 40 15.62 -1.34 -1.33
N GLU A 41 15.98 -1.54 -2.59
CA GLU A 41 15.04 -1.50 -3.73
C GLU A 41 14.06 -2.67 -3.69
N THR A 42 14.52 -3.88 -3.40
CA THR A 42 13.66 -5.06 -3.31
C THR A 42 12.63 -4.92 -2.20
N SER A 43 13.04 -4.48 -1.02
CA SER A 43 12.15 -4.19 0.10
C SER A 43 11.11 -3.11 -0.24
N SER A 44 11.53 -2.02 -0.89
CA SER A 44 10.62 -0.96 -1.35
C SER A 44 9.61 -1.46 -2.40
N SER A 45 10.01 -2.35 -3.30
CA SER A 45 9.14 -2.93 -4.34
C SER A 45 8.11 -3.89 -3.75
N GLN A 46 8.51 -4.73 -2.79
CA GLN A 46 7.60 -5.63 -2.09
C GLN A 46 6.52 -4.85 -1.32
N HIS A 47 6.91 -3.81 -0.59
CA HIS A 47 5.95 -2.96 0.12
C HIS A 47 4.94 -2.27 -0.81
N ARG A 48 5.38 -1.84 -2.01
CA ARG A 48 4.48 -1.25 -3.01
C ARG A 48 3.51 -2.28 -3.57
N ALA A 49 3.96 -3.48 -3.88
CA ALA A 49 3.11 -4.56 -4.37
C ALA A 49 2.02 -4.91 -3.33
N THR A 50 2.39 -5.02 -2.08
CA THR A 50 1.48 -5.29 -0.95
C THR A 50 0.39 -4.21 -0.82
N VAL A 51 0.77 -2.93 -0.88
CA VAL A 51 -0.18 -1.82 -0.84
C VAL A 51 -1.15 -1.87 -2.02
N VAL A 52 -0.67 -2.18 -3.23
CA VAL A 52 -1.51 -2.32 -4.43
C VAL A 52 -2.50 -3.47 -4.29
N VAL A 53 -2.08 -4.60 -3.76
CA VAL A 53 -2.97 -5.76 -3.52
C VAL A 53 -4.08 -5.39 -2.53
N VAL A 54 -3.74 -4.77 -1.40
CA VAL A 54 -4.75 -4.38 -0.40
C VAL A 54 -5.64 -3.25 -0.91
N ALA A 55 -5.12 -2.31 -1.70
CA ALA A 55 -5.94 -1.30 -2.38
C ALA A 55 -6.91 -1.94 -3.38
N GLY A 56 -6.49 -2.95 -4.13
CA GLY A 56 -7.38 -3.74 -5.00
C GLY A 56 -8.51 -4.43 -4.23
N ARG A 57 -8.20 -4.96 -3.03
CA ARG A 57 -9.22 -5.55 -2.13
C ARG A 57 -10.28 -4.52 -1.69
N GLN A 58 -9.92 -3.25 -1.54
CA GLN A 58 -10.88 -2.17 -1.21
C GLN A 58 -11.99 -2.06 -2.26
N ARG A 59 -11.62 -2.16 -3.54
CA ARG A 59 -12.60 -2.15 -4.64
C ARG A 59 -13.56 -3.34 -4.53
N THR A 60 -13.02 -4.53 -4.36
CA THR A 60 -13.82 -5.75 -4.21
C THR A 60 -14.77 -5.68 -3.01
N LEU A 61 -14.29 -5.14 -1.88
CA LEU A 61 -15.11 -4.94 -0.68
C LEU A 61 -16.21 -3.91 -0.91
N ALA A 62 -15.93 -2.80 -1.61
CA ALA A 62 -16.93 -1.79 -1.93
C ALA A 62 -18.04 -2.36 -2.84
N GLU A 63 -17.66 -3.09 -3.88
CA GLU A 63 -18.60 -3.76 -4.81
C GLU A 63 -19.43 -4.83 -4.09
N ARG A 64 -18.78 -5.64 -3.23
CA ARG A 64 -19.44 -6.65 -2.40
C ARG A 64 -20.43 -6.01 -1.45
N TYR A 65 -20.06 -4.92 -0.78
CA TYR A 65 -20.94 -4.19 0.14
C TYR A 65 -22.20 -3.72 -0.56
N VAL A 66 -22.09 -3.08 -1.74
CA VAL A 66 -23.26 -2.63 -2.51
C VAL A 66 -24.16 -3.80 -2.87
N ARG A 67 -23.59 -4.90 -3.35
CA ARG A 67 -24.35 -6.12 -3.68
C ARG A 67 -25.09 -6.67 -2.46
N GLU A 68 -24.43 -6.75 -1.30
CA GLU A 68 -25.04 -7.27 -0.07
C GLU A 68 -26.15 -6.35 0.43
N VAL A 69 -26.00 -5.01 0.32
CA VAL A 69 -27.06 -4.05 0.64
C VAL A 69 -28.27 -4.25 -0.26
N MET A 70 -28.08 -4.45 -1.58
CA MET A 70 -29.16 -4.71 -2.51
C MET A 70 -29.86 -6.05 -2.23
N LEU A 71 -29.10 -7.10 -1.89
CA LEU A 71 -29.66 -8.39 -1.50
C LEU A 71 -30.54 -8.29 -0.24
N VAL A 72 -30.06 -7.61 0.80
CA VAL A 72 -30.88 -7.40 2.00
C VAL A 72 -32.13 -6.58 1.70
N HIS A 73 -32.00 -5.54 0.87
CA HIS A 73 -33.14 -4.73 0.46
C HIS A 73 -34.19 -5.52 -0.31
N SER A 74 -33.78 -6.51 -1.11
CA SER A 74 -34.67 -7.44 -1.83
C SER A 74 -35.21 -8.58 -0.94
N GLY A 75 -34.88 -8.62 0.34
CA GLY A 75 -35.30 -9.66 1.28
C GLY A 75 -34.40 -10.90 1.31
N ALA A 76 -33.28 -10.91 0.58
CA ALA A 76 -32.32 -12.00 0.61
C ALA A 76 -31.39 -11.92 1.82
N LYS A 77 -30.85 -13.08 2.25
CA LYS A 77 -29.89 -13.14 3.36
C LYS A 77 -28.51 -12.69 2.88
N ALA A 78 -27.98 -11.61 3.46
CA ALA A 78 -26.61 -11.15 3.30
C ALA A 78 -26.13 -10.44 4.56
N ASN A 79 -24.83 -10.19 4.69
CA ASN A 79 -24.26 -9.55 5.87
C ASN A 79 -23.44 -8.29 5.51
N PRO A 80 -24.08 -7.20 5.09
CA PRO A 80 -23.38 -5.96 4.75
C PRO A 80 -22.63 -5.34 5.93
N ALA A 81 -23.03 -5.63 7.17
CA ALA A 81 -22.34 -5.14 8.36
C ALA A 81 -20.92 -5.71 8.49
N LEU A 82 -20.72 -6.97 8.17
CA LEU A 82 -19.41 -7.61 8.15
C LEU A 82 -18.52 -6.98 7.08
N THR A 83 -19.03 -6.85 5.86
CA THR A 83 -18.29 -6.25 4.74
C THR A 83 -17.95 -4.78 5.01
N ALA A 84 -18.85 -4.00 5.62
CA ALA A 84 -18.58 -2.64 6.06
C ALA A 84 -17.47 -2.57 7.11
N LYS A 85 -17.45 -3.51 8.07
CA LYS A 85 -16.39 -3.61 9.08
C LYS A 85 -15.03 -3.90 8.42
N LEU A 86 -14.96 -4.86 7.50
CA LEU A 86 -13.74 -5.20 6.76
C LEU A 86 -13.24 -4.01 5.93
N LEU A 87 -14.12 -3.34 5.21
CA LEU A 87 -13.81 -2.16 4.41
C LEU A 87 -13.22 -1.03 5.27
N ARG A 88 -13.80 -0.78 6.44
CA ARG A 88 -13.32 0.22 7.38
C ARG A 88 -11.94 -0.12 7.94
N ILE A 89 -11.75 -1.35 8.43
CA ILE A 89 -10.46 -1.79 9.01
C ILE A 89 -9.37 -1.75 7.94
N SER A 90 -9.62 -2.28 6.74
CA SER A 90 -8.64 -2.27 5.64
C SER A 90 -8.27 -0.84 5.24
N SER A 91 -9.24 0.09 5.15
CA SER A 91 -8.97 1.51 4.84
C SER A 91 -8.11 2.18 5.91
N GLU A 92 -8.34 1.86 7.17
CA GLU A 92 -7.56 2.38 8.29
C GLU A 92 -6.13 1.85 8.25
N ARG A 93 -5.95 0.53 8.02
CA ARG A 93 -4.62 -0.10 7.94
C ARG A 93 -3.80 0.38 6.76
N LEU A 94 -4.40 0.68 5.63
CA LEU A 94 -3.70 1.32 4.51
C LEU A 94 -3.09 2.68 4.88
N ILE A 95 -3.68 3.41 5.82
CA ILE A 95 -3.19 4.72 6.25
C ILE A 95 -2.21 4.61 7.41
N THR A 96 -2.55 3.78 8.43
CA THR A 96 -1.79 3.69 9.68
C THR A 96 -0.68 2.64 9.63
N GLY A 97 -0.77 1.70 8.70
CA GLY A 97 0.04 0.48 8.70
C GLY A 97 -0.52 -0.58 9.64
N GLY A 98 0.19 -1.69 9.72
CA GLY A 98 -0.17 -2.85 10.51
C GLY A 98 -0.93 -3.91 9.71
N GLU A 99 -1.45 -4.90 10.39
CA GLU A 99 -2.07 -6.06 9.77
C GLU A 99 -3.42 -5.74 9.14
N ALA A 100 -3.53 -5.91 7.82
CA ALA A 100 -4.80 -5.80 7.09
C ALA A 100 -5.56 -7.14 7.20
N PRO A 101 -6.89 -7.12 7.48
CA PRO A 101 -7.66 -8.34 7.65
C PRO A 101 -7.79 -9.12 6.34
N GLU A 102 -7.95 -10.42 6.47
CA GLU A 102 -8.39 -11.30 5.40
C GLU A 102 -9.78 -10.87 4.89
N VAL A 103 -9.96 -10.94 3.58
CA VAL A 103 -11.23 -10.58 2.93
C VAL A 103 -11.96 -11.82 2.44
N ASN A 104 -11.22 -12.79 1.93
CA ASN A 104 -11.70 -14.09 1.52
C ASN A 104 -10.90 -15.15 2.28
N GLY A 105 -11.46 -16.34 2.52
CA GLY A 105 -10.79 -17.40 3.27
C GLY A 105 -9.48 -17.92 2.65
N ASP A 106 -9.15 -17.49 1.43
CA ASP A 106 -7.91 -17.82 0.71
C ASP A 106 -6.83 -16.72 0.84
N ASP A 107 -7.13 -15.63 1.53
CA ASP A 107 -6.21 -14.49 1.68
C ASP A 107 -5.52 -14.55 3.03
N ASP A 108 -4.20 -14.44 3.04
CA ASP A 108 -3.44 -14.25 4.27
C ASP A 108 -3.56 -12.81 4.78
N ALA A 109 -3.57 -12.67 6.09
CA ALA A 109 -3.40 -11.37 6.74
C ALA A 109 -2.08 -10.74 6.29
N THR A 110 -2.13 -9.48 5.89
CA THR A 110 -1.00 -8.83 5.22
C THR A 110 -0.53 -7.63 6.02
N GLU A 111 0.75 -7.60 6.39
CA GLU A 111 1.33 -6.47 7.09
C GLU A 111 1.65 -5.33 6.13
N LEU A 112 1.15 -4.13 6.47
CA LEU A 112 1.28 -2.91 5.67
C LEU A 112 2.18 -1.90 6.36
N PRO A 113 3.07 -1.22 5.62
CA PRO A 113 3.76 -0.05 6.14
C PRO A 113 2.80 1.15 6.23
N PRO A 114 3.02 2.10 7.15
CA PRO A 114 2.23 3.31 7.24
C PRO A 114 2.38 4.17 5.99
N ALA A 115 1.28 4.69 5.47
CA ALA A 115 1.30 5.57 4.32
C ALA A 115 1.87 6.94 4.66
N THR A 116 2.66 7.51 3.74
CA THR A 116 3.31 8.81 3.90
C THR A 116 3.01 9.74 2.73
N GLY A 117 3.23 11.04 2.93
CA GLY A 117 3.18 12.04 1.87
C GLY A 117 1.88 12.11 1.08
N LEU A 118 1.97 12.07 -0.24
CA LEU A 118 0.84 12.18 -1.17
C LEU A 118 -0.09 10.97 -1.06
N ALA A 119 0.46 9.75 -0.94
CA ALA A 119 -0.30 8.52 -0.81
C ALA A 119 -1.25 8.58 0.41
N ARG A 120 -0.77 9.10 1.54
CA ARG A 120 -1.61 9.27 2.74
C ARG A 120 -2.82 10.20 2.50
N ARG A 121 -2.65 11.24 1.67
CA ARG A 121 -3.76 12.15 1.34
C ARG A 121 -4.82 11.45 0.48
N GLN A 122 -4.38 10.72 -0.55
CA GLN A 122 -5.27 9.94 -1.43
C GLN A 122 -6.00 8.85 -0.64
N LEU A 123 -5.30 8.08 0.20
CA LEU A 123 -5.92 7.05 1.03
C LEU A 123 -6.92 7.61 2.05
N ARG A 124 -6.69 8.81 2.60
CA ARG A 124 -7.69 9.49 3.44
C ARG A 124 -8.94 9.89 2.65
N GLN A 125 -8.79 10.25 1.39
CA GLN A 125 -9.94 10.52 0.51
C GLN A 125 -10.72 9.23 0.25
N ALA A 126 -10.05 8.13 -0.09
CA ALA A 126 -10.66 6.81 -0.25
C ALA A 126 -11.38 6.37 1.03
N GLN A 127 -10.79 6.55 2.20
CA GLN A 127 -11.40 6.24 3.48
C GLN A 127 -12.69 7.01 3.72
N ARG A 128 -12.74 8.31 3.38
CA ARG A 128 -13.96 9.11 3.48
C ARG A 128 -15.07 8.59 2.55
N LEU A 129 -14.72 8.25 1.31
CA LEU A 129 -15.64 7.68 0.34
C LEU A 129 -16.21 6.33 0.83
N ALA A 130 -15.36 5.46 1.38
CA ALA A 130 -15.75 4.18 1.96
C ALA A 130 -16.68 4.37 3.18
N HIS A 131 -16.42 5.38 4.01
CA HIS A 131 -17.28 5.74 5.12
C HIS A 131 -18.66 6.24 4.62
N ASP A 132 -18.68 7.12 3.63
CA ASP A 132 -19.92 7.64 3.05
C ASP A 132 -20.72 6.54 2.36
N LEU A 133 -20.05 5.59 1.70
CA LEU A 133 -20.66 4.40 1.10
C LEU A 133 -21.37 3.55 2.17
N THR A 134 -20.66 3.22 3.24
CA THR A 134 -21.21 2.37 4.32
C THR A 134 -22.32 3.09 5.11
N ALA A 135 -22.18 4.39 5.35
CA ALA A 135 -23.22 5.21 5.98
C ALA A 135 -24.48 5.29 5.11
N THR A 136 -24.33 5.44 3.79
CA THR A 136 -25.45 5.47 2.84
C THR A 136 -26.21 4.15 2.84
N GLY A 137 -25.51 3.02 2.76
CA GLY A 137 -26.15 1.69 2.76
C GLY A 137 -26.87 1.40 4.06
N SER A 138 -26.27 1.72 5.21
CA SER A 138 -26.89 1.54 6.52
C SER A 138 -28.13 2.44 6.70
N ALA A 139 -28.08 3.68 6.20
CA ALA A 139 -29.24 4.59 6.25
C ALA A 139 -30.39 4.06 5.38
N TRP A 140 -30.08 3.57 4.20
CA TRP A 140 -31.09 3.00 3.30
C TRP A 140 -31.75 1.77 3.89
N LEU A 141 -30.98 0.81 4.41
CA LEU A 141 -31.53 -0.38 5.05
C LEU A 141 -32.34 -0.04 6.33
N GLY A 142 -31.95 1.01 7.04
CA GLY A 142 -32.67 1.49 8.23
C GLY A 142 -33.83 2.45 7.95
N GLY A 143 -34.20 2.69 6.69
CA GLY A 143 -35.27 3.61 6.30
C GLY A 143 -35.00 5.08 6.69
N ARG A 144 -33.75 5.45 6.96
CA ARG A 144 -33.37 6.80 7.35
C ARG A 144 -33.14 7.70 6.14
N PRO A 145 -33.44 9.01 6.23
CA PRO A 145 -33.17 9.93 5.13
C PRO A 145 -31.68 10.00 4.83
N LEU A 146 -31.36 9.95 3.56
CA LEU A 146 -29.98 10.03 3.10
C LEU A 146 -29.46 11.46 3.24
N GLY A 147 -28.37 11.64 3.97
CA GLY A 147 -27.67 12.92 4.04
C GLY A 147 -27.12 13.35 2.66
N ARG A 148 -26.67 14.60 2.52
CA ARG A 148 -26.01 15.07 1.30
C ARG A 148 -24.63 14.44 1.20
N VAL A 149 -24.27 13.86 0.04
CA VAL A 149 -22.90 13.42 -0.23
C VAL A 149 -22.08 14.62 -0.70
N PRO A 150 -21.02 14.98 -0.04
CA PRO A 150 -20.01 15.82 -0.65
C PRO A 150 -19.22 14.99 -1.65
N LEU A 151 -19.56 15.07 -2.93
CA LEU A 151 -18.68 14.57 -3.98
C LEU A 151 -17.39 15.41 -3.95
N ALA A 152 -16.24 14.74 -3.99
CA ALA A 152 -14.94 15.40 -4.12
C ALA A 152 -14.87 16.11 -5.48
N GLY A 153 -15.28 17.36 -5.54
CA GLY A 153 -15.38 18.17 -6.74
C GLY A 153 -16.37 19.32 -6.54
N LYS A 154 -16.33 20.30 -7.42
CA LYS A 154 -17.10 21.55 -7.32
C LYS A 154 -18.62 21.37 -7.42
N GLU A 155 -19.12 20.19 -7.76
CA GLU A 155 -20.55 19.90 -7.91
C GLU A 155 -21.07 19.05 -6.78
N ARG A 156 -21.88 19.67 -5.91
CA ARG A 156 -22.70 18.98 -4.92
C ARG A 156 -23.94 18.42 -5.62
N ILE A 157 -23.84 17.28 -6.25
CA ILE A 157 -24.99 16.59 -6.82
C ILE A 157 -25.76 15.97 -5.65
N ALA A 158 -26.96 16.47 -5.38
CA ALA A 158 -27.87 15.87 -4.43
C ALA A 158 -28.49 14.61 -5.08
N ILE A 159 -27.80 13.46 -4.99
CA ILE A 159 -28.38 12.19 -5.43
C ILE A 159 -29.31 11.71 -4.31
N THR A 160 -30.59 11.80 -4.52
CA THR A 160 -31.63 11.36 -3.60
C THR A 160 -31.97 9.87 -3.74
N ASP A 161 -31.76 9.30 -4.92
CA ASP A 161 -31.93 7.87 -5.16
C ASP A 161 -30.81 7.06 -4.49
N PRO A 162 -31.12 6.21 -3.48
CA PRO A 162 -30.11 5.47 -2.74
C PRO A 162 -29.31 4.49 -3.59
N MET A 163 -29.96 3.83 -4.55
CA MET A 163 -29.28 2.86 -5.43
C MET A 163 -28.24 3.56 -6.31
N ARG A 164 -28.63 4.66 -6.94
CA ARG A 164 -27.73 5.46 -7.77
C ARG A 164 -26.59 6.05 -6.94
N ARG A 165 -26.88 6.49 -5.72
CA ARG A 165 -25.89 7.03 -4.80
C ARG A 165 -24.85 5.98 -4.39
N LEU A 166 -25.28 4.77 -4.05
CA LEU A 166 -24.37 3.65 -3.73
C LEU A 166 -23.48 3.30 -4.92
N GLY A 167 -24.03 3.24 -6.14
CA GLY A 167 -23.26 2.99 -7.35
C GLY A 167 -22.17 4.04 -7.61
N VAL A 168 -22.51 5.33 -7.47
CA VAL A 168 -21.55 6.43 -7.65
C VAL A 168 -20.44 6.37 -6.57
N LEU A 169 -20.79 6.15 -5.31
CA LEU A 169 -19.81 6.05 -4.23
C LEU A 169 -18.89 4.85 -4.39
N ALA A 170 -19.42 3.69 -4.80
CA ALA A 170 -18.61 2.52 -5.09
C ALA A 170 -17.62 2.79 -6.23
N ALA A 171 -18.07 3.41 -7.33
CA ALA A 171 -17.22 3.77 -8.45
C ALA A 171 -16.11 4.77 -8.04
N LEU A 172 -16.44 5.77 -7.22
CA LEU A 172 -15.46 6.73 -6.72
C LEU A 172 -14.44 6.06 -5.76
N THR A 173 -14.89 5.14 -4.90
CA THR A 173 -14.00 4.39 -4.01
C THR A 173 -13.04 3.49 -4.78
N SER A 174 -13.45 3.00 -5.95
CA SER A 174 -12.66 2.12 -6.82
C SER A 174 -11.61 2.86 -7.66
N ASN A 175 -11.73 4.18 -7.81
CA ASN A 175 -10.88 5.00 -8.69
C ASN A 175 -9.84 5.86 -7.93
N VAL A 176 -9.75 5.71 -6.62
CA VAL A 176 -8.74 6.38 -5.76
C VAL A 176 -7.59 5.44 -5.45
#